data_e0f886f66680cc19523d8dfea23c5c79
#
_entry.id   e0f886f66680cc19523d8dfea23c5c79
#
_cell.length_a   1.000
_cell.length_b   1.000
_cell.length_c   1.000
_cell.angle_alpha   90.00
_cell.angle_beta   90.00
_cell.angle_gamma   90.00
#
_symmetry.space_group_name_H-M   'P 1'
#
loop_
_entity.id
_entity.type
_entity.pdbx_description
1 polymer ?
#
loop_
_entity_poly.entity_id
_entity_poly.type
_entity_poly.pdbx_seq_one_letter_code
_entity_poly.pdbx_strand_id
1 'polypeptide(L)'
;VVKNPGIPYSNPLVAKAVDKGLPVYTEIEIAQRVMEGTVLGITGSNGKTTTTTLTNLMLQESFPERRTFACGNIGVPLSQLAEDSKETDIYVTELSSFQLMGIEAFRPKVACIVNIFSAHLDYHGSREEYVKAKLQITKNQTEEDFLVYNADFPELYEFIKGHTKATLVPFSRKSVLEHGAYADETTIYFNREAVMPIESIQVPGVQNVENVLAAVAISKLQGATNEGIEKAVRSFHGVKHRTQYVKTIEGRKFYNDSKATNIIATQTALRSFTNQSVVLIAGGLDRGNGFEELEPSL
;
A
#
# COMPACT_ATOMS: atom_id res chain seq x y z
N VAL A 1 -5.23 -23.99 -11.52
CA VAL A 1 -5.22 -22.98 -12.58
C VAL A 1 -4.54 -21.72 -12.06
N VAL A 2 -3.62 -21.13 -12.84
CA VAL A 2 -3.03 -19.81 -12.51
C VAL A 2 -3.61 -18.80 -13.47
N LYS A 3 -4.21 -17.72 -12.93
CA LYS A 3 -4.83 -16.66 -13.73
C LYS A 3 -4.15 -15.30 -13.51
N ASN A 4 -4.19 -14.45 -14.54
CA ASN A 4 -3.90 -13.03 -14.35
C ASN A 4 -4.97 -12.43 -13.42
N PRO A 5 -4.61 -11.61 -12.42
CA PRO A 5 -5.55 -11.03 -11.46
C PRO A 5 -6.74 -10.31 -12.09
N GLY A 6 -6.54 -9.60 -13.22
CA GLY A 6 -7.58 -8.87 -13.93
C GLY A 6 -8.61 -9.75 -14.68
N ILE A 7 -8.35 -11.05 -14.86
CA ILE A 7 -9.35 -11.96 -15.46
C ILE A 7 -10.42 -12.26 -14.40
N PRO A 8 -11.70 -11.95 -14.66
CA PRO A 8 -12.77 -12.18 -13.69
C PRO A 8 -13.09 -13.68 -13.52
N TYR A 9 -13.63 -14.05 -12.38
CA TYR A 9 -14.06 -15.43 -12.12
C TYR A 9 -15.24 -15.87 -13.00
N SER A 10 -15.96 -14.93 -13.59
CA SER A 10 -17.00 -15.20 -14.62
C SER A 10 -16.44 -15.58 -16.00
N ASN A 11 -15.12 -15.46 -16.22
CA ASN A 11 -14.50 -15.95 -17.46
C ASN A 11 -14.78 -17.45 -17.62
N PRO A 12 -15.25 -17.93 -18.81
CA PRO A 12 -15.71 -19.31 -18.99
C PRO A 12 -14.70 -20.39 -18.60
N LEU A 13 -13.40 -20.15 -18.82
CA LEU A 13 -12.35 -21.11 -18.44
C LEU A 13 -12.14 -21.15 -16.92
N VAL A 14 -12.17 -19.98 -16.27
CA VAL A 14 -12.01 -19.88 -14.82
C VAL A 14 -13.23 -20.45 -14.11
N ALA A 15 -14.44 -20.09 -14.55
CA ALA A 15 -15.70 -20.62 -14.02
C ALA A 15 -15.74 -22.15 -14.12
N LYS A 16 -15.37 -22.72 -15.28
CA LYS A 16 -15.31 -24.17 -15.47
C LYS A 16 -14.28 -24.85 -14.55
N ALA A 17 -13.18 -24.18 -14.22
CA ALA A 17 -12.20 -24.70 -13.26
C ALA A 17 -12.79 -24.73 -11.85
N VAL A 18 -13.46 -23.65 -11.43
CA VAL A 18 -14.16 -23.56 -10.13
C VAL A 18 -15.25 -24.62 -10.02
N ASP A 19 -16.09 -24.78 -11.06
CA ASP A 19 -17.18 -25.78 -11.08
C ASP A 19 -16.64 -27.23 -10.96
N LYS A 20 -15.41 -27.46 -11.40
CA LYS A 20 -14.72 -28.76 -11.27
C LYS A 20 -13.96 -28.89 -9.93
N GLY A 21 -14.05 -27.93 -9.02
CA GLY A 21 -13.30 -27.94 -7.77
C GLY A 21 -11.80 -27.77 -7.92
N LEU A 22 -11.32 -27.28 -9.07
CA LEU A 22 -9.90 -27.04 -9.28
C LEU A 22 -9.49 -25.72 -8.64
N PRO A 23 -8.35 -25.67 -7.94
CA PRO A 23 -7.87 -24.44 -7.33
C PRO A 23 -7.50 -23.40 -8.40
N VAL A 24 -7.84 -22.13 -8.13
CA VAL A 24 -7.53 -21.00 -9.00
C VAL A 24 -6.64 -20.03 -8.25
N TYR A 25 -5.41 -19.94 -8.67
CA TYR A 25 -4.37 -19.13 -8.04
C TYR A 25 -4.04 -17.87 -8.84
N THR A 26 -3.50 -16.90 -8.15
CA THR A 26 -2.76 -15.78 -8.74
C THR A 26 -1.24 -16.02 -8.57
N GLU A 27 -0.45 -15.28 -9.28
CA GLU A 27 0.99 -15.41 -9.38
C GLU A 27 1.69 -15.39 -8.00
N ILE A 28 1.23 -14.53 -7.09
CA ILE A 28 1.82 -14.37 -5.75
C ILE A 28 1.75 -15.65 -4.89
N GLU A 29 0.70 -16.45 -5.07
CA GLU A 29 0.56 -17.74 -4.39
C GLU A 29 1.65 -18.71 -4.85
N ILE A 30 1.89 -18.77 -6.16
CA ILE A 30 2.89 -19.68 -6.74
C ILE A 30 4.30 -19.23 -6.34
N ALA A 31 4.55 -17.90 -6.40
CA ALA A 31 5.83 -17.35 -6.02
C ALA A 31 6.23 -17.74 -4.60
N GLN A 32 5.37 -17.50 -3.62
CA GLN A 32 5.71 -17.78 -2.22
C GLN A 32 5.91 -19.27 -1.92
N ARG A 33 5.32 -20.18 -2.70
CA ARG A 33 5.53 -21.63 -2.52
C ARG A 33 6.93 -22.11 -2.89
N VAL A 34 7.65 -21.32 -3.68
CA VAL A 34 8.96 -21.73 -4.24
C VAL A 34 10.08 -20.76 -3.86
N MET A 35 9.76 -19.60 -3.28
CA MET A 35 10.76 -18.61 -2.90
C MET A 35 11.16 -18.74 -1.43
N GLU A 36 12.35 -18.26 -1.15
CA GLU A 36 12.88 -18.01 0.19
C GLU A 36 12.77 -16.53 0.55
N GLY A 37 13.05 -16.20 1.83
CA GLY A 37 13.08 -14.82 2.32
C GLY A 37 11.78 -14.34 2.94
N THR A 38 11.76 -13.07 3.31
CA THR A 38 10.66 -12.46 4.07
C THR A 38 9.74 -11.64 3.15
N VAL A 39 8.45 -11.97 3.13
CA VAL A 39 7.43 -11.22 2.40
C VAL A 39 6.72 -10.24 3.33
N LEU A 40 6.69 -8.96 2.95
CA LEU A 40 5.91 -7.90 3.58
C LEU A 40 4.81 -7.48 2.61
N GLY A 41 3.56 -7.74 2.96
CA GLY A 41 2.41 -7.52 2.08
C GLY A 41 1.71 -6.19 2.36
N ILE A 42 1.52 -5.34 1.35
CA ILE A 42 0.87 -4.04 1.50
C ILE A 42 -0.35 -3.95 0.58
N THR A 43 -1.52 -3.76 1.17
CA THR A 43 -2.78 -3.53 0.45
C THR A 43 -3.50 -2.29 0.95
N GLY A 44 -4.56 -1.91 0.28
CA GLY A 44 -5.39 -0.74 0.58
C GLY A 44 -6.11 -0.25 -0.67
N SER A 45 -7.03 0.67 -0.52
CA SER A 45 -7.63 1.35 -1.67
C SER A 45 -6.63 2.32 -2.30
N ASN A 46 -6.08 3.23 -1.51
CA ASN A 46 -5.08 4.23 -1.90
C ASN A 46 -3.80 4.08 -1.08
N GLY A 47 -2.70 4.70 -1.52
CA GLY A 47 -1.43 4.77 -0.78
C GLY A 47 -0.51 3.55 -0.91
N LYS A 48 -0.97 2.40 -1.43
CA LYS A 48 -0.19 1.16 -1.56
C LYS A 48 1.20 1.38 -2.17
N THR A 49 1.26 1.97 -3.35
CA THR A 49 2.52 2.19 -4.09
C THR A 49 3.49 3.07 -3.32
N THR A 50 3.00 4.15 -2.72
CA THR A 50 3.81 5.07 -1.92
C THR A 50 4.35 4.36 -0.68
N THR A 51 3.50 3.65 0.06
CA THR A 51 3.90 2.89 1.24
C THR A 51 4.91 1.79 0.89
N THR A 52 4.67 1.02 -0.18
CA THR A 52 5.59 -0.03 -0.65
C THR A 52 6.96 0.54 -1.03
N THR A 53 6.99 1.65 -1.78
CA THR A 53 8.23 2.29 -2.19
C THR A 53 9.00 2.84 -0.98
N LEU A 54 8.31 3.55 -0.07
CA LEU A 54 8.92 4.07 1.15
C LEU A 54 9.48 2.96 2.04
N THR A 55 8.70 1.90 2.29
CA THR A 55 9.16 0.76 3.08
C THR A 55 10.42 0.13 2.47
N ASN A 56 10.43 -0.07 1.15
CA ASN A 56 11.60 -0.63 0.46
C ASN A 56 12.83 0.27 0.62
N LEU A 57 12.69 1.58 0.44
CA LEU A 57 13.79 2.54 0.62
C LEU A 57 14.30 2.54 2.08
N MET A 58 13.41 2.56 3.06
CA MET A 58 13.76 2.52 4.49
C MET A 58 14.57 1.27 4.84
N LEU A 59 14.17 0.12 4.28
CA LEU A 59 14.88 -1.14 4.50
C LEU A 59 16.22 -1.18 3.77
N GLN A 60 16.31 -0.65 2.56
CA GLN A 60 17.58 -0.53 1.82
C GLN A 60 18.59 0.34 2.56
N GLU A 61 18.16 1.47 3.09
CA GLU A 61 19.03 2.37 3.85
C GLU A 61 19.42 1.78 5.22
N SER A 62 18.54 0.98 5.83
CA SER A 62 18.81 0.35 7.13
C SER A 62 19.64 -0.93 7.03
N PHE A 63 19.56 -1.65 5.91
CA PHE A 63 20.20 -2.95 5.69
C PHE A 63 20.89 -2.99 4.33
N PRO A 64 21.96 -2.20 4.11
CA PRO A 64 22.63 -2.11 2.79
C PRO A 64 23.23 -3.44 2.31
N GLU A 65 23.47 -4.37 3.22
CA GLU A 65 23.99 -5.71 2.92
C GLU A 65 22.91 -6.72 2.50
N ARG A 66 21.62 -6.39 2.68
CA ARG A 66 20.48 -7.27 2.35
C ARG A 66 19.83 -6.80 1.04
N ARG A 67 19.43 -7.76 0.22
CA ARG A 67 18.61 -7.44 -0.95
C ARG A 67 17.17 -7.17 -0.52
N THR A 68 16.65 -6.01 -0.91
CA THR A 68 15.25 -5.64 -0.68
C THR A 68 14.61 -5.22 -2.00
N PHE A 69 13.39 -5.69 -2.25
CA PHE A 69 12.71 -5.54 -3.53
C PHE A 69 11.31 -4.97 -3.33
N ALA A 70 10.97 -3.89 -4.05
CA ALA A 70 9.59 -3.47 -4.23
C ALA A 70 9.00 -4.22 -5.42
N CYS A 71 7.96 -5.02 -5.21
CA CYS A 71 7.45 -5.97 -6.19
C CYS A 71 5.93 -6.19 -6.10
N GLY A 72 5.41 -7.11 -6.91
CA GLY A 72 4.00 -7.50 -6.93
C GLY A 72 3.16 -6.70 -7.92
N ASN A 73 2.17 -5.96 -7.46
CA ASN A 73 1.34 -5.10 -8.31
C ASN A 73 2.07 -3.85 -8.83
N ILE A 74 3.33 -3.67 -8.41
CA ILE A 74 4.28 -2.65 -8.90
C ILE A 74 5.61 -3.31 -9.23
N GLY A 75 6.42 -2.63 -10.03
CA GLY A 75 7.76 -3.11 -10.37
C GLY A 75 7.72 -4.42 -11.14
N VAL A 76 8.34 -5.45 -10.57
CA VAL A 76 8.40 -6.79 -11.12
C VAL A 76 7.44 -7.74 -10.40
N PRO A 77 6.87 -8.76 -11.08
CA PRO A 77 6.09 -9.79 -10.42
C PRO A 77 6.92 -10.53 -9.36
N LEU A 78 6.26 -10.95 -8.27
CA LEU A 78 6.95 -11.68 -7.19
C LEU A 78 7.57 -12.99 -7.71
N SER A 79 6.90 -13.68 -8.64
CA SER A 79 7.38 -14.92 -9.26
C SER A 79 8.68 -14.74 -10.05
N GLN A 80 8.93 -13.56 -10.61
CA GLN A 80 10.19 -13.27 -11.31
C GLN A 80 11.40 -13.25 -10.36
N LEU A 81 11.18 -12.93 -9.09
CA LEU A 81 12.21 -12.86 -8.05
C LEU A 81 12.42 -14.21 -7.35
N ALA A 82 11.51 -15.16 -7.54
CA ALA A 82 11.50 -16.41 -6.82
C ALA A 82 12.67 -17.34 -7.20
N GLU A 83 13.12 -17.32 -8.46
CA GLU A 83 14.18 -18.19 -8.96
C GLU A 83 15.53 -17.97 -8.24
N ASP A 84 15.88 -16.70 -8.01
CA ASP A 84 17.15 -16.29 -7.37
C ASP A 84 16.95 -15.86 -5.91
N SER A 85 15.84 -16.23 -5.28
CA SER A 85 15.51 -15.83 -3.92
C SER A 85 16.47 -16.41 -2.88
N LYS A 86 16.71 -15.67 -1.80
CA LYS A 86 17.55 -16.09 -0.68
C LYS A 86 16.83 -15.86 0.64
N GLU A 87 17.12 -16.65 1.64
CA GLU A 87 16.56 -16.55 2.99
C GLU A 87 16.70 -15.14 3.60
N THR A 88 17.77 -14.43 3.25
CA THR A 88 18.07 -13.07 3.74
C THR A 88 17.32 -11.97 2.99
N ASP A 89 16.66 -12.26 1.89
CA ASP A 89 15.97 -11.27 1.06
C ASP A 89 14.68 -10.76 1.71
N ILE A 90 14.33 -9.51 1.39
CA ILE A 90 13.07 -8.90 1.83
C ILE A 90 12.27 -8.45 0.61
N TYR A 91 11.03 -8.91 0.51
CA TYR A 91 10.11 -8.61 -0.58
C TYR A 91 8.97 -7.72 -0.09
N VAL A 92 9.05 -6.42 -0.38
CA VAL A 92 7.98 -5.46 -0.08
C VAL A 92 6.98 -5.50 -1.21
N THR A 93 5.91 -6.24 -0.99
CA THR A 93 4.98 -6.67 -2.05
C THR A 93 3.70 -5.84 -2.02
N GLU A 94 3.48 -5.03 -3.05
CA GLU A 94 2.19 -4.39 -3.27
C GLU A 94 1.15 -5.42 -3.72
N LEU A 95 -0.01 -5.45 -3.06
CA LEU A 95 -1.07 -6.43 -3.29
C LEU A 95 -2.40 -5.75 -3.63
N SER A 96 -2.94 -6.07 -4.79
CA SER A 96 -4.30 -5.70 -5.17
C SER A 96 -5.33 -6.68 -4.58
N SER A 97 -6.60 -6.23 -4.45
CA SER A 97 -7.69 -7.12 -4.06
C SER A 97 -7.85 -8.31 -5.02
N PHE A 98 -7.59 -8.10 -6.31
CA PHE A 98 -7.67 -9.13 -7.35
C PHE A 98 -6.63 -10.24 -7.17
N GLN A 99 -5.39 -9.89 -6.77
CA GLN A 99 -4.35 -10.87 -6.44
C GLN A 99 -4.73 -11.67 -5.21
N LEU A 100 -5.20 -11.01 -4.17
CA LEU A 100 -5.57 -11.62 -2.90
C LEU A 100 -6.74 -12.59 -2.99
N MET A 101 -7.61 -12.51 -4.00
CA MET A 101 -8.68 -13.49 -4.24
C MET A 101 -8.16 -14.86 -4.67
N GLY A 102 -6.93 -14.95 -5.19
CA GLY A 102 -6.35 -16.20 -5.68
C GLY A 102 -5.22 -16.73 -4.80
N ILE A 103 -5.32 -16.57 -3.48
CA ILE A 103 -4.36 -17.11 -2.51
C ILE A 103 -4.94 -18.29 -1.73
N GLU A 104 -4.10 -19.23 -1.38
CA GLU A 104 -4.42 -20.37 -0.52
C GLU A 104 -3.51 -20.41 0.71
N ALA A 105 -2.18 -20.48 0.50
CA ALA A 105 -1.16 -20.57 1.53
C ALA A 105 -0.35 -19.27 1.72
N PHE A 106 -0.52 -18.28 0.84
CA PHE A 106 0.20 -17.02 0.92
C PHE A 106 0.09 -16.38 2.30
N ARG A 107 1.26 -16.12 2.92
CA ARG A 107 1.39 -15.62 4.30
C ARG A 107 2.51 -14.57 4.38
N PRO A 108 2.20 -13.27 4.39
CA PRO A 108 3.22 -12.25 4.66
C PRO A 108 3.56 -12.21 6.16
N LYS A 109 4.85 -12.03 6.49
CA LYS A 109 5.34 -11.86 7.87
C LYS A 109 4.78 -10.58 8.50
N VAL A 110 4.71 -9.51 7.71
CA VAL A 110 4.00 -8.27 8.06
C VAL A 110 3.00 -7.99 6.96
N ALA A 111 1.73 -7.92 7.29
CA ALA A 111 0.69 -7.39 6.43
C ALA A 111 0.42 -5.93 6.77
N CYS A 112 0.03 -5.12 5.78
CA CYS A 112 -0.44 -3.76 6.00
C CYS A 112 -1.71 -3.50 5.19
N ILE A 113 -2.72 -2.94 5.86
CA ILE A 113 -3.93 -2.40 5.24
C ILE A 113 -3.93 -0.89 5.46
N VAL A 114 -3.51 -0.12 4.44
CA VAL A 114 -3.36 1.34 4.54
C VAL A 114 -4.70 2.02 4.77
N ASN A 115 -5.72 1.63 4.02
CA ASN A 115 -7.11 2.11 4.12
C ASN A 115 -8.04 1.23 3.29
N ILE A 116 -9.35 1.33 3.53
CA ILE A 116 -10.39 0.69 2.72
C ILE A 116 -11.50 1.70 2.41
N PHE A 117 -11.55 2.16 1.16
CA PHE A 117 -12.63 2.96 0.60
C PHE A 117 -13.39 2.12 -0.43
N SER A 118 -14.59 2.54 -0.83
CA SER A 118 -15.31 1.88 -1.92
C SER A 118 -14.56 2.06 -3.24
N ALA A 119 -14.21 0.95 -3.88
CA ALA A 119 -13.54 0.93 -5.18
C ALA A 119 -13.78 -0.41 -5.89
N HIS A 120 -13.69 -0.42 -7.23
CA HIS A 120 -13.80 -1.63 -8.06
C HIS A 120 -15.09 -2.44 -7.82
N LEU A 121 -16.22 -1.76 -7.58
CA LEU A 121 -17.52 -2.42 -7.33
C LEU A 121 -18.04 -3.14 -8.57
N ASP A 122 -17.65 -2.70 -9.76
CA ASP A 122 -17.90 -3.36 -11.04
C ASP A 122 -17.33 -4.78 -11.11
N TYR A 123 -16.21 -5.03 -10.44
CA TYR A 123 -15.58 -6.35 -10.39
C TYR A 123 -16.01 -7.16 -9.16
N HIS A 124 -16.04 -6.54 -7.99
CA HIS A 124 -16.32 -7.23 -6.72
C HIS A 124 -17.81 -7.39 -6.42
N GLY A 125 -18.69 -6.66 -7.12
CA GLY A 125 -20.12 -6.69 -6.95
C GLY A 125 -20.63 -5.89 -5.74
N SER A 126 -19.92 -5.87 -4.63
CA SER A 126 -20.27 -5.08 -3.45
C SER A 126 -19.03 -4.58 -2.69
N ARG A 127 -19.25 -3.62 -1.77
CA ARG A 127 -18.20 -3.12 -0.88
C ARG A 127 -17.73 -4.22 0.08
N GLU A 128 -18.65 -5.04 0.57
CA GLU A 128 -18.37 -6.15 1.48
C GLU A 128 -17.42 -7.18 0.83
N GLU A 129 -17.66 -7.54 -0.43
CA GLU A 129 -16.80 -8.47 -1.17
C GLU A 129 -15.40 -7.86 -1.45
N TYR A 130 -15.34 -6.55 -1.71
CA TYR A 130 -14.07 -5.84 -1.84
C TYR A 130 -13.26 -5.84 -0.52
N VAL A 131 -13.92 -5.59 0.62
CA VAL A 131 -13.31 -5.67 1.95
C VAL A 131 -12.81 -7.08 2.22
N LYS A 132 -13.65 -8.10 2.02
CA LYS A 132 -13.28 -9.52 2.19
C LYS A 132 -12.06 -9.91 1.35
N ALA A 133 -12.02 -9.46 0.08
CA ALA A 133 -10.88 -9.72 -0.79
C ALA A 133 -9.57 -9.15 -0.23
N LYS A 134 -9.59 -7.95 0.36
CA LYS A 134 -8.39 -7.36 0.99
C LYS A 134 -8.01 -8.04 2.30
N LEU A 135 -8.98 -8.46 3.10
CA LEU A 135 -8.74 -9.18 4.35
C LEU A 135 -8.07 -10.55 4.12
N GLN A 136 -8.15 -11.11 2.90
CA GLN A 136 -7.42 -12.34 2.58
C GLN A 136 -5.92 -12.22 2.86
N ILE A 137 -5.32 -11.02 2.85
CA ILE A 137 -3.91 -10.81 3.18
C ILE A 137 -3.54 -11.36 4.57
N THR A 138 -4.52 -11.48 5.48
CA THR A 138 -4.32 -11.96 6.85
C THR A 138 -4.69 -13.42 7.05
N LYS A 139 -5.24 -14.08 6.01
CA LYS A 139 -5.88 -15.41 6.09
C LYS A 139 -5.01 -16.47 6.76
N ASN A 140 -3.73 -16.47 6.45
CA ASN A 140 -2.79 -17.49 6.92
C ASN A 140 -1.83 -16.97 8.00
N GLN A 141 -1.98 -15.72 8.44
CA GLN A 141 -1.16 -15.17 9.51
C GLN A 141 -1.42 -15.87 10.84
N THR A 142 -0.39 -15.96 11.65
CA THR A 142 -0.39 -16.53 13.01
C THR A 142 -0.04 -15.46 14.03
N GLU A 143 0.01 -15.79 15.30
CA GLU A 143 0.39 -14.90 16.40
C GLU A 143 1.82 -14.38 16.29
N GLU A 144 2.67 -15.04 15.49
CA GLU A 144 4.05 -14.61 15.20
C GLU A 144 4.14 -13.51 14.13
N ASP A 145 3.05 -13.24 13.43
CA ASP A 145 2.98 -12.26 12.34
C ASP A 145 2.36 -10.94 12.81
N PHE A 146 2.46 -9.92 11.98
CA PHE A 146 1.97 -8.59 12.31
C PHE A 146 0.99 -8.08 11.25
N LEU A 147 -0.07 -7.40 11.71
CA LEU A 147 -0.96 -6.63 10.85
C LEU A 147 -0.89 -5.14 11.21
N VAL A 148 -0.27 -4.37 10.33
CA VAL A 148 -0.22 -2.90 10.39
C VAL A 148 -1.52 -2.34 9.81
N TYR A 149 -2.19 -1.44 10.51
CA TYR A 149 -3.47 -0.87 10.06
C TYR A 149 -3.66 0.59 10.50
N ASN A 150 -4.44 1.33 9.73
CA ASN A 150 -4.75 2.72 10.02
C ASN A 150 -5.85 2.84 11.08
N ALA A 151 -5.47 3.27 12.28
CA ALA A 151 -6.40 3.46 13.40
C ALA A 151 -7.27 4.73 13.27
N ASP A 152 -6.94 5.64 12.36
CA ASP A 152 -7.77 6.83 12.06
C ASP A 152 -9.07 6.47 11.34
N PHE A 153 -9.22 5.20 10.91
CA PHE A 153 -10.44 4.63 10.34
C PHE A 153 -11.02 3.55 11.27
N PRO A 154 -11.90 3.91 12.22
CA PRO A 154 -12.47 2.96 13.18
C PRO A 154 -13.14 1.74 12.52
N GLU A 155 -13.78 1.96 11.37
CA GLU A 155 -14.40 0.89 10.59
C GLU A 155 -13.39 -0.18 10.15
N LEU A 156 -12.14 0.21 9.85
CA LEU A 156 -11.09 -0.75 9.51
C LEU A 156 -10.79 -1.69 10.67
N TYR A 157 -10.73 -1.17 11.89
CA TYR A 157 -10.56 -2.02 13.08
C TYR A 157 -11.70 -3.01 13.24
N GLU A 158 -12.95 -2.57 13.01
CA GLU A 158 -14.14 -3.47 13.08
C GLU A 158 -14.04 -4.60 12.03
N PHE A 159 -13.49 -4.34 10.85
CA PHE A 159 -13.29 -5.38 9.84
C PHE A 159 -12.19 -6.38 10.21
N ILE A 160 -11.08 -5.95 10.80
CA ILE A 160 -9.93 -6.81 11.07
C ILE A 160 -10.07 -7.59 12.39
N LYS A 161 -10.78 -7.03 13.38
CA LYS A 161 -10.96 -7.72 14.66
C LYS A 161 -11.66 -9.06 14.44
N GLY A 162 -11.06 -10.13 14.93
CA GLY A 162 -11.58 -11.48 14.77
C GLY A 162 -11.34 -12.14 13.40
N HIS A 163 -10.74 -11.43 12.43
CA HIS A 163 -10.36 -12.00 11.12
C HIS A 163 -8.91 -12.44 11.02
N THR A 164 -8.07 -12.04 11.96
CA THR A 164 -6.65 -12.38 11.97
C THR A 164 -6.20 -12.89 13.33
N LYS A 165 -5.16 -13.72 13.32
CA LYS A 165 -4.41 -14.11 14.52
C LYS A 165 -3.15 -13.26 14.71
N ALA A 166 -2.79 -12.43 13.73
CA ALA A 166 -1.60 -11.60 13.79
C ALA A 166 -1.69 -10.55 14.91
N THR A 167 -0.54 -10.20 15.47
CA THR A 167 -0.43 -9.06 16.38
C THR A 167 -0.78 -7.77 15.65
N LEU A 168 -1.77 -7.03 16.17
CA LEU A 168 -2.23 -5.78 15.59
C LEU A 168 -1.29 -4.64 15.93
N VAL A 169 -0.82 -3.90 14.91
CA VAL A 169 0.06 -2.75 15.03
C VAL A 169 -0.60 -1.54 14.40
N PRO A 170 -1.24 -0.66 15.19
CA PRO A 170 -1.91 0.52 14.66
C PRO A 170 -0.91 1.56 14.18
N PHE A 171 -1.33 2.37 13.20
CA PHE A 171 -0.73 3.67 12.97
C PHE A 171 -1.81 4.77 12.96
N SER A 172 -1.45 5.98 13.41
CA SER A 172 -2.37 7.11 13.50
C SER A 172 -1.66 8.43 13.29
N ARG A 173 -2.27 9.31 12.53
CA ARG A 173 -1.89 10.71 12.41
C ARG A 173 -2.64 11.60 13.41
N LYS A 174 -3.77 11.13 13.94
CA LYS A 174 -4.70 11.92 14.75
C LYS A 174 -4.55 11.67 16.25
N SER A 175 -3.99 10.53 16.63
CA SER A 175 -3.96 10.08 18.02
C SER A 175 -2.57 9.60 18.43
N VAL A 176 -2.16 9.92 19.66
CA VAL A 176 -0.99 9.31 20.29
C VAL A 176 -1.30 7.86 20.62
N LEU A 177 -0.40 6.96 20.30
CA LEU A 177 -0.53 5.53 20.51
C LEU A 177 0.48 5.00 21.52
N GLU A 178 0.07 4.03 22.34
CA GLU A 178 0.98 3.28 23.22
C GLU A 178 1.91 2.37 22.39
N HIS A 179 1.34 1.71 21.39
CA HIS A 179 2.02 0.80 20.49
C HIS A 179 1.74 1.19 19.04
N GLY A 180 2.71 0.96 18.15
CA GLY A 180 2.59 1.29 16.75
C GLY A 180 3.18 2.66 16.40
N ALA A 181 2.85 3.16 15.21
CA ALA A 181 3.41 4.41 14.69
C ALA A 181 2.41 5.58 14.82
N TYR A 182 2.88 6.73 15.25
CA TYR A 182 2.05 7.93 15.27
C TYR A 182 2.87 9.20 15.04
N ALA A 183 2.20 10.30 14.77
CA ALA A 183 2.82 11.61 14.64
C ALA A 183 2.17 12.61 15.61
N ASP A 184 2.99 13.49 16.16
CA ASP A 184 2.54 14.76 16.68
C ASP A 184 2.81 15.89 15.67
N GLU A 185 2.82 17.15 16.12
CA GLU A 185 3.05 18.31 15.24
C GLU A 185 4.46 18.37 14.66
N THR A 186 5.43 17.72 15.28
CA THR A 186 6.87 17.87 14.97
C THR A 186 7.57 16.55 14.65
N THR A 187 7.08 15.44 15.17
CA THR A 187 7.85 14.20 15.23
C THR A 187 6.99 12.98 14.92
N ILE A 188 7.60 12.01 14.26
CA ILE A 188 7.07 10.66 14.06
C ILE A 188 7.65 9.73 15.10
N TYR A 189 6.80 8.92 15.70
CA TYR A 189 7.12 7.98 16.75
C TYR A 189 6.77 6.54 16.35
N PHE A 190 7.47 5.59 16.97
CA PHE A 190 7.08 4.18 16.99
C PHE A 190 7.24 3.65 18.43
N ASN A 191 6.16 3.07 18.98
CA ASN A 191 6.12 2.58 20.38
C ASN A 191 6.62 3.64 21.39
N ARG A 192 6.20 4.91 21.21
CA ARG A 192 6.60 6.08 22.01
C ARG A 192 8.06 6.52 21.85
N GLU A 193 8.87 5.85 21.07
CA GLU A 193 10.24 6.28 20.76
C GLU A 193 10.22 7.20 19.54
N ALA A 194 10.91 8.33 19.60
CA ALA A 194 11.06 9.25 18.47
C ALA A 194 11.85 8.57 17.34
N VAL A 195 11.32 8.61 16.13
CA VAL A 195 11.94 8.01 14.93
C VAL A 195 12.57 9.08 14.06
N MET A 196 11.84 10.15 13.73
CA MET A 196 12.32 11.21 12.86
C MET A 196 11.45 12.48 12.96
N PRO A 197 11.99 13.67 12.57
CA PRO A 197 11.19 14.88 12.43
C PRO A 197 10.16 14.76 11.31
N ILE A 198 8.94 15.28 11.50
CA ILE A 198 7.88 15.27 10.48
C ILE A 198 8.26 16.13 9.25
N GLU A 199 9.06 17.17 9.44
CA GLU A 199 9.59 18.04 8.38
C GLU A 199 10.49 17.30 7.38
N SER A 200 10.98 16.09 7.72
CA SER A 200 11.73 15.23 6.81
C SER A 200 10.90 14.75 5.62
N ILE A 201 9.55 14.80 5.72
CA ILE A 201 8.65 14.41 4.65
C ILE A 201 8.62 15.47 3.55
N GLN A 202 9.14 15.12 2.37
CA GLN A 202 9.26 16.03 1.23
C GLN A 202 8.00 16.04 0.33
N VAL A 203 7.17 15.02 0.41
CA VAL A 203 5.97 14.87 -0.44
C VAL A 203 4.78 15.53 0.25
N PRO A 204 4.09 16.50 -0.39
CA PRO A 204 2.99 17.23 0.23
C PRO A 204 1.76 16.36 0.45
N GLY A 205 0.94 16.76 1.42
CA GLY A 205 -0.38 16.19 1.70
C GLY A 205 -0.42 15.25 2.88
N VAL A 206 -1.50 15.35 3.66
CA VAL A 206 -1.72 14.58 4.90
C VAL A 206 -1.73 13.07 4.67
N GLN A 207 -2.19 12.62 3.50
CA GLN A 207 -2.17 11.21 3.10
C GLN A 207 -0.74 10.66 2.99
N ASN A 208 0.25 11.51 2.70
CA ASN A 208 1.64 11.07 2.66
C ASN A 208 2.23 10.90 4.06
N VAL A 209 1.76 11.66 5.05
CA VAL A 209 2.10 11.39 6.46
C VAL A 209 1.57 10.00 6.87
N GLU A 210 0.33 9.65 6.50
CA GLU A 210 -0.25 8.33 6.76
C GLU A 210 0.55 7.21 6.07
N ASN A 211 0.96 7.40 4.81
CA ASN A 211 1.80 6.45 4.07
C ASN A 211 3.17 6.26 4.73
N VAL A 212 3.78 7.36 5.23
CA VAL A 212 5.05 7.32 5.97
C VAL A 212 4.88 6.57 7.29
N LEU A 213 3.82 6.85 8.06
CA LEU A 213 3.54 6.14 9.32
C LEU A 213 3.37 4.63 9.10
N ALA A 214 2.64 4.23 8.07
CA ALA A 214 2.51 2.83 7.70
C ALA A 214 3.87 2.20 7.34
N ALA A 215 4.68 2.89 6.53
CA ALA A 215 6.01 2.43 6.14
C ALA A 215 6.97 2.35 7.34
N VAL A 216 6.93 3.34 8.25
CA VAL A 216 7.70 3.34 9.51
C VAL A 216 7.32 2.13 10.36
N ALA A 217 6.01 1.87 10.57
CA ALA A 217 5.57 0.73 11.35
C ALA A 217 6.09 -0.59 10.78
N ILE A 218 5.95 -0.81 9.45
CA ILE A 218 6.42 -2.02 8.78
C ILE A 218 7.95 -2.15 8.92
N SER A 219 8.70 -1.06 8.67
CA SER A 219 10.16 -1.06 8.70
C SER A 219 10.72 -1.29 10.10
N LYS A 220 10.11 -0.66 11.13
CA LYS A 220 10.49 -0.86 12.54
C LYS A 220 10.24 -2.29 13.00
N LEU A 221 9.18 -2.95 12.55
CA LEU A 221 8.93 -4.38 12.80
C LEU A 221 9.99 -5.29 12.16
N GLN A 222 10.72 -4.82 11.16
CA GLN A 222 11.87 -5.51 10.55
C GLN A 222 13.21 -5.10 11.18
N GLY A 223 13.22 -4.22 12.19
CA GLY A 223 14.41 -3.75 12.86
C GLY A 223 15.14 -2.59 12.17
N ALA A 224 14.47 -1.86 11.28
CA ALA A 224 15.07 -0.72 10.59
C ALA A 224 15.53 0.37 11.57
N THR A 225 16.68 0.99 11.26
CA THR A 225 17.26 2.05 12.06
C THR A 225 16.54 3.39 11.85
N ASN A 226 16.51 4.24 12.86
CA ASN A 226 15.91 5.57 12.75
C ASN A 226 16.64 6.42 11.69
N GLU A 227 17.97 6.31 11.62
CA GLU A 227 18.79 6.99 10.62
C GLU A 227 18.45 6.54 9.19
N GLY A 228 18.35 5.23 8.95
CA GLY A 228 17.97 4.67 7.65
C GLY A 228 16.56 5.10 7.23
N ILE A 229 15.61 5.10 8.16
CA ILE A 229 14.24 5.57 7.94
C ILE A 229 14.23 7.06 7.54
N GLU A 230 14.88 7.93 8.32
CA GLU A 230 14.90 9.36 8.05
C GLU A 230 15.59 9.67 6.70
N LYS A 231 16.73 9.03 6.42
CA LYS A 231 17.46 9.19 5.16
C LYS A 231 16.59 8.81 3.95
N ALA A 232 15.88 7.71 4.03
CA ALA A 232 14.94 7.27 2.99
C ALA A 232 13.81 8.29 2.77
N VAL A 233 13.20 8.80 3.84
CA VAL A 233 12.11 9.78 3.74
C VAL A 233 12.59 11.10 3.17
N ARG A 234 13.76 11.61 3.58
CA ARG A 234 14.34 12.84 3.03
C ARG A 234 14.67 12.74 1.54
N SER A 235 15.06 11.55 1.06
CA SER A 235 15.36 11.31 -0.35
C SER A 235 14.12 11.04 -1.20
N PHE A 236 12.97 10.79 -0.59
CA PHE A 236 11.76 10.42 -1.29
C PHE A 236 10.97 11.66 -1.76
N HIS A 237 10.93 11.87 -3.07
CA HIS A 237 10.22 12.99 -3.72
C HIS A 237 8.92 12.57 -4.41
N GLY A 238 8.35 11.44 -4.02
CA GLY A 238 7.12 10.90 -4.58
C GLY A 238 7.35 9.74 -5.54
N VAL A 239 6.25 9.05 -5.86
CA VAL A 239 6.25 7.97 -6.86
C VAL A 239 6.00 8.57 -8.23
N LYS A 240 6.70 8.07 -9.26
CA LYS A 240 6.51 8.48 -10.64
C LYS A 240 5.02 8.46 -11.01
N HIS A 241 4.53 9.59 -11.52
CA HIS A 241 3.13 9.82 -11.90
C HIS A 241 2.11 9.87 -10.73
N ARG A 242 2.55 10.04 -9.47
CA ARG A 242 1.67 10.26 -8.30
C ARG A 242 2.12 11.49 -7.54
N THR A 243 1.42 12.60 -7.73
CA THR A 243 1.75 13.93 -7.20
C THR A 243 3.26 14.22 -7.32
N GLN A 244 3.84 13.71 -8.40
CA GLN A 244 5.28 13.76 -8.66
C GLN A 244 5.67 15.18 -9.00
N TYR A 245 6.54 15.80 -8.22
CA TYR A 245 7.19 17.05 -8.63
C TYR A 245 8.03 16.81 -9.90
N VAL A 246 7.80 17.63 -10.92
CA VAL A 246 8.51 17.52 -12.21
C VAL A 246 9.59 18.60 -12.32
N LYS A 247 9.19 19.86 -12.20
CA LYS A 247 10.10 21.01 -12.26
C LYS A 247 9.40 22.32 -11.89
N THR A 248 10.19 23.38 -11.70
CA THR A 248 9.72 24.77 -11.62
C THR A 248 10.11 25.53 -12.89
N ILE A 249 9.15 26.23 -13.49
CA ILE A 249 9.35 27.13 -14.64
C ILE A 249 8.75 28.48 -14.26
N GLU A 250 9.52 29.56 -14.33
CA GLU A 250 9.08 30.92 -14.02
C GLU A 250 8.32 31.03 -12.70
N GLY A 251 8.82 30.35 -11.64
CA GLY A 251 8.22 30.32 -10.32
C GLY A 251 7.00 29.40 -10.16
N ARG A 252 6.53 28.77 -11.25
CA ARG A 252 5.41 27.82 -11.21
C ARG A 252 5.92 26.39 -11.08
N LYS A 253 5.41 25.66 -10.08
CA LYS A 253 5.75 24.24 -9.84
C LYS A 253 4.82 23.35 -10.66
N PHE A 254 5.40 22.40 -11.38
CA PHE A 254 4.67 21.39 -12.16
C PHE A 254 4.70 20.05 -11.46
N TYR A 255 3.54 19.44 -11.34
CA TYR A 255 3.35 18.11 -10.77
C TYR A 255 2.67 17.18 -11.76
N ASN A 256 3.09 15.93 -11.80
CA ASN A 256 2.47 14.86 -12.60
C ASN A 256 1.73 13.90 -11.67
N ASP A 257 0.42 13.82 -11.84
CA ASP A 257 -0.46 12.92 -11.10
C ASP A 257 -1.30 12.03 -12.03
N SER A 258 -0.73 11.67 -13.18
CA SER A 258 -1.45 10.90 -14.22
C SER A 258 -1.91 9.50 -13.80
N LYS A 259 -1.50 9.02 -12.63
CA LYS A 259 -2.03 7.80 -11.98
C LYS A 259 -3.23 8.05 -11.07
N ALA A 260 -3.71 9.28 -10.91
CA ALA A 260 -5.02 9.57 -10.32
C ALA A 260 -6.12 9.17 -11.33
N THR A 261 -6.58 7.94 -11.26
CA THR A 261 -7.52 7.36 -12.23
C THR A 261 -8.98 7.39 -11.77
N ASN A 262 -9.26 8.12 -10.69
CA ASN A 262 -10.60 8.34 -10.16
C ASN A 262 -10.71 9.72 -9.49
N ILE A 263 -11.94 10.19 -9.30
CA ILE A 263 -12.25 11.51 -8.73
C ILE A 263 -11.64 11.68 -7.34
N ILE A 264 -11.77 10.68 -6.46
CA ILE A 264 -11.26 10.75 -5.08
C ILE A 264 -9.73 10.94 -5.07
N ALA A 265 -9.00 10.27 -5.95
CA ALA A 265 -7.55 10.44 -6.06
C ALA A 265 -7.20 11.86 -6.51
N THR A 266 -7.91 12.42 -7.51
CA THR A 266 -7.71 13.79 -7.99
C THR A 266 -8.06 14.82 -6.90
N GLN A 267 -9.17 14.65 -6.19
CA GLN A 267 -9.54 15.50 -5.05
C GLN A 267 -8.47 15.48 -3.96
N THR A 268 -7.94 14.29 -3.65
CA THR A 268 -6.88 14.12 -2.64
C THR A 268 -5.61 14.85 -3.05
N ALA A 269 -5.24 14.77 -4.33
CA ALA A 269 -4.09 15.50 -4.87
C ALA A 269 -4.29 17.02 -4.79
N LEU A 270 -5.45 17.52 -5.19
CA LEU A 270 -5.79 18.96 -5.11
C LEU A 270 -5.74 19.49 -3.68
N ARG A 271 -6.28 18.75 -2.71
CA ARG A 271 -6.25 19.12 -1.29
C ARG A 271 -4.83 19.15 -0.70
N SER A 272 -3.84 18.57 -1.38
CA SER A 272 -2.43 18.63 -0.95
C SER A 272 -1.79 20.00 -1.18
N PHE A 273 -2.44 20.87 -1.95
CA PHE A 273 -1.95 22.20 -2.32
C PHE A 273 -2.77 23.33 -1.65
N THR A 274 -3.18 23.13 -0.41
CA THR A 274 -3.89 24.14 0.39
C THR A 274 -3.10 25.47 0.41
N ASN A 275 -3.82 26.59 0.26
CA ASN A 275 -3.26 27.95 0.21
C ASN A 275 -2.39 28.27 -1.03
N GLN A 276 -2.50 27.48 -2.11
CA GLN A 276 -1.82 27.74 -3.39
C GLN A 276 -2.86 27.83 -4.50
N SER A 277 -2.60 28.68 -5.49
CA SER A 277 -3.38 28.66 -6.73
C SER A 277 -2.96 27.46 -7.57
N VAL A 278 -3.90 26.59 -7.91
CA VAL A 278 -3.67 25.38 -8.70
C VAL A 278 -4.35 25.52 -10.07
N VAL A 279 -3.64 25.17 -11.12
CA VAL A 279 -4.20 24.96 -12.46
C VAL A 279 -4.24 23.45 -12.70
N LEU A 280 -5.45 22.88 -12.73
CA LEU A 280 -5.65 21.47 -13.03
C LEU A 280 -5.72 21.25 -14.54
N ILE A 281 -4.88 20.34 -15.05
CA ILE A 281 -4.98 19.79 -16.42
C ILE A 281 -5.42 18.34 -16.26
N ALA A 282 -6.67 18.05 -16.59
CA ALA A 282 -7.25 16.71 -16.45
C ALA A 282 -7.81 16.21 -17.78
N GLY A 283 -7.82 14.89 -17.96
CA GLY A 283 -8.36 14.23 -19.13
C GLY A 283 -8.11 12.74 -19.07
N GLY A 284 -8.71 11.99 -20.00
CA GLY A 284 -8.54 10.52 -20.06
C GLY A 284 -9.70 9.87 -20.77
N LEU A 285 -9.79 8.55 -20.64
CA LEU A 285 -10.89 7.76 -21.18
C LEU A 285 -12.18 8.04 -20.38
N ASP A 286 -13.22 8.43 -21.07
CA ASP A 286 -14.56 8.52 -20.48
C ASP A 286 -15.05 7.12 -20.09
N ARG A 287 -15.40 6.97 -18.82
CA ARG A 287 -15.94 5.72 -18.24
C ARG A 287 -17.43 5.84 -17.89
N GLY A 288 -18.10 6.87 -18.41
CA GLY A 288 -19.51 7.14 -18.16
C GLY A 288 -19.83 7.74 -16.79
N ASN A 289 -18.83 8.19 -16.03
CA ASN A 289 -19.02 8.90 -14.79
C ASN A 289 -18.94 10.40 -15.05
N GLY A 290 -19.90 11.18 -14.51
CA GLY A 290 -19.82 12.64 -14.52
C GLY A 290 -18.67 13.16 -13.66
N PHE A 291 -18.34 14.44 -13.82
CA PHE A 291 -17.29 15.13 -13.05
C PHE A 291 -17.85 16.06 -11.97
N GLU A 292 -19.16 16.01 -11.73
CA GLU A 292 -19.87 16.88 -10.78
C GLU A 292 -19.31 16.79 -9.37
N GLU A 293 -18.84 15.58 -8.98
CA GLU A 293 -18.19 15.36 -7.68
C GLU A 293 -16.82 16.05 -7.56
N LEU A 294 -16.17 16.38 -8.69
CA LEU A 294 -14.88 17.07 -8.70
C LEU A 294 -15.02 18.57 -8.53
N GLU A 295 -16.12 19.16 -9.02
CA GLU A 295 -16.37 20.61 -9.01
C GLU A 295 -16.12 21.29 -7.65
N PRO A 296 -16.58 20.75 -6.50
CA PRO A 296 -16.34 21.37 -5.20
C PRO A 296 -14.87 21.46 -4.78
N SER A 297 -13.97 20.80 -5.51
CA SER A 297 -12.53 20.74 -5.22
C SER A 297 -11.70 21.61 -6.18
N LEU A 298 -12.34 22.23 -7.17
CA LEU A 298 -11.76 23.17 -8.12
C LEU A 298 -11.93 24.61 -7.62
#